data_62bf684b213c965b75d7d7a37cd3cf80
#
_entry.id   62bf684b213c965b75d7d7a37cd3cf80
#
_cell.length_a   1.000
_cell.length_b   1.000
_cell.length_c   1.000
_cell.angle_alpha   90.00
_cell.angle_beta   90.00
_cell.angle_gamma   90.00
#
_symmetry.space_group_name_H-M   'P 1'
#
loop_
_entity.id
_entity.type
_entity.pdbx_description
1 polymer ?
#
loop_
_entity_poly.entity_id
_entity_poly.type
_entity_poly.pdbx_seq_one_letter_code
_entity_poly.pdbx_strand_id
1 'polypeptide(L)'
;MCALSLAPRKPGERFKNDRRDAIILARLHRAGELTYVWVPDALHEALRDLVRARHPAGQDVRRDRIRIQAFMLRCDLRFEGKAWSRRHRMWLCNRTFAHPAQQLAFQTYLNALDHEEARKAGVEEQIRELLASSPWAKQMQALQALKGVGPIVAATILAEVGDFSRFAHPRQLVAYFGLAPGEHSSGGTVRPRGITKAGSSIARAVLCEAA
;
A
#
# COMPACT_ATOMS: atom_id res chain seq x y z
N MET A 1 -11.76 -20.43 5.56
CA MET A 1 -10.45 -20.40 4.88
C MET A 1 -9.37 -20.22 5.94
N CYS A 2 -8.17 -20.76 5.77
CA CYS A 2 -7.08 -20.60 6.73
C CYS A 2 -5.83 -20.02 6.05
N ALA A 3 -4.98 -19.35 6.83
CA ALA A 3 -3.71 -18.81 6.35
C ALA A 3 -2.63 -19.90 6.38
N LEU A 4 -2.22 -20.41 5.24
CA LEU A 4 -1.14 -21.38 5.10
C LEU A 4 0.20 -20.89 5.65
N SER A 5 0.45 -19.59 5.57
CA SER A 5 1.67 -18.95 6.08
C SER A 5 1.77 -18.95 7.61
N LEU A 6 0.64 -19.11 8.31
CA LEU A 6 0.55 -19.19 9.76
C LEU A 6 0.51 -20.65 10.26
N ALA A 7 0.44 -21.64 9.36
CA ALA A 7 0.46 -23.05 9.77
C ALA A 7 1.84 -23.40 10.35
N PRO A 8 1.89 -24.03 11.53
CA PRO A 8 3.14 -24.42 12.16
C PRO A 8 3.87 -25.46 11.29
N ARG A 9 5.16 -25.22 11.04
CA ARG A 9 6.04 -26.12 10.30
C ARG A 9 7.08 -26.74 11.22
N LYS A 10 7.37 -28.01 11.01
CA LYS A 10 8.42 -28.69 11.78
C LYS A 10 9.81 -28.17 11.37
N PRO A 11 10.69 -27.86 12.33
CA PRO A 11 12.07 -27.50 12.00
C PRO A 11 12.76 -28.56 11.15
N GLY A 12 13.49 -28.16 10.10
CA GLY A 12 14.23 -29.07 9.23
C GLY A 12 13.44 -29.67 8.06
N GLU A 13 12.15 -29.37 7.91
CA GLU A 13 11.34 -29.86 6.80
C GLU A 13 11.63 -29.05 5.52
N ARG A 14 12.48 -29.62 4.64
CA ARG A 14 12.94 -28.96 3.40
C ARG A 14 12.13 -29.34 2.15
N PHE A 15 11.34 -30.42 2.23
CA PHE A 15 10.59 -30.91 1.07
C PHE A 15 9.19 -30.33 1.06
N LYS A 16 8.88 -29.54 0.02
CA LYS A 16 7.54 -29.07 -0.28
C LYS A 16 6.86 -30.05 -1.22
N ASN A 17 5.73 -30.63 -0.80
CA ASN A 17 4.92 -31.53 -1.58
C ASN A 17 3.45 -31.33 -1.22
N ASP A 18 2.59 -31.10 -2.20
CA ASP A 18 1.17 -30.79 -2.01
C ASP A 18 0.43 -31.87 -1.22
N ARG A 19 0.77 -33.14 -1.40
CA ARG A 19 0.19 -34.26 -0.60
C ARG A 19 0.55 -34.16 0.88
N ARG A 20 1.78 -33.79 1.20
CA ARG A 20 2.24 -33.59 2.59
C ARG A 20 1.57 -32.36 3.20
N ASP A 21 1.51 -31.28 2.45
CA ASP A 21 0.85 -30.06 2.89
C ASP A 21 -0.63 -30.30 3.18
N ALA A 22 -1.33 -31.06 2.34
CA ALA A 22 -2.72 -31.47 2.56
C ALA A 22 -2.89 -32.32 3.84
N ILE A 23 -2.00 -33.29 4.07
CA ILE A 23 -2.02 -34.13 5.29
C ILE A 23 -1.76 -33.29 6.55
N ILE A 24 -0.81 -32.36 6.49
CA ILE A 24 -0.50 -31.45 7.61
C ILE A 24 -1.71 -30.58 7.90
N LEU A 25 -2.32 -29.96 6.88
CA LEU A 25 -3.52 -29.14 7.06
C LEU A 25 -4.69 -29.92 7.64
N ALA A 26 -4.93 -31.15 7.20
CA ALA A 26 -5.98 -32.00 7.76
C ALA A 26 -5.74 -32.33 9.23
N ARG A 27 -4.49 -32.59 9.63
CA ARG A 27 -4.10 -32.84 11.03
C ARG A 27 -4.28 -31.60 11.89
N LEU A 28 -3.81 -30.44 11.41
CA LEU A 28 -3.95 -29.15 12.11
C LEU A 28 -5.42 -28.73 12.25
N HIS A 29 -6.22 -28.99 11.21
CA HIS A 29 -7.66 -28.75 11.27
C HIS A 29 -8.34 -29.59 12.35
N ARG A 30 -8.03 -30.89 12.39
CA ARG A 30 -8.56 -31.80 13.41
C ARG A 30 -8.11 -31.43 14.82
N ALA A 31 -6.90 -30.87 14.98
CA ALA A 31 -6.35 -30.41 16.25
C ALA A 31 -6.87 -29.02 16.68
N GLY A 32 -7.61 -28.30 15.82
CA GLY A 32 -8.05 -26.92 16.09
C GLY A 32 -6.93 -25.87 16.02
N GLU A 33 -5.78 -26.22 15.47
CA GLU A 33 -4.57 -25.35 15.41
C GLU A 33 -4.50 -24.45 14.17
N LEU A 34 -5.54 -24.48 13.30
CA LEU A 34 -5.58 -23.62 12.13
C LEU A 34 -6.08 -22.22 12.48
N THR A 35 -5.31 -21.22 12.09
CA THR A 35 -5.75 -19.83 12.17
C THR A 35 -6.67 -19.51 11.01
N TYR A 36 -7.94 -19.23 11.28
CA TYR A 36 -8.89 -18.82 10.28
C TYR A 36 -8.66 -17.37 9.86
N VAL A 37 -8.77 -17.11 8.55
CA VAL A 37 -8.70 -15.77 8.01
C VAL A 37 -10.08 -15.31 7.57
N TRP A 38 -10.34 -14.04 7.76
CA TRP A 38 -11.52 -13.40 7.24
C TRP A 38 -11.48 -13.40 5.69
N VAL A 39 -12.60 -13.77 5.08
CA VAL A 39 -12.75 -13.80 3.63
C VAL A 39 -13.65 -12.63 3.24
N PRO A 40 -13.16 -11.69 2.43
CA PRO A 40 -13.97 -10.56 1.97
C PRO A 40 -15.09 -11.05 1.03
N ASP A 41 -16.18 -10.29 0.99
CA ASP A 41 -17.21 -10.43 -0.03
C ASP A 41 -16.75 -9.84 -1.38
N ALA A 42 -17.55 -10.02 -2.43
CA ALA A 42 -17.21 -9.57 -3.78
C ALA A 42 -17.03 -8.04 -3.88
N LEU A 43 -17.85 -7.27 -3.14
CA LEU A 43 -17.75 -5.81 -3.14
C LEU A 43 -16.48 -5.35 -2.44
N HIS A 44 -16.12 -6.03 -1.36
CA HIS A 44 -14.89 -5.74 -0.62
C HIS A 44 -13.64 -6.10 -1.43
N GLU A 45 -13.65 -7.24 -2.15
CA GLU A 45 -12.55 -7.59 -3.06
C GLU A 45 -12.42 -6.55 -4.17
N ALA A 46 -13.52 -6.08 -4.77
CA ALA A 46 -13.47 -5.04 -5.79
C ALA A 46 -12.80 -3.74 -5.25
N LEU A 47 -13.13 -3.31 -4.03
CA LEU A 47 -12.47 -2.18 -3.40
C LEU A 47 -10.96 -2.44 -3.17
N ARG A 48 -10.60 -3.65 -2.72
CA ARG A 48 -9.20 -4.04 -2.52
C ARG A 48 -8.41 -4.01 -3.82
N ASP A 49 -8.99 -4.48 -4.91
CA ASP A 49 -8.34 -4.49 -6.22
C ASP A 49 -8.08 -3.06 -6.71
N LEU A 50 -9.05 -2.15 -6.58
CA LEU A 50 -8.87 -0.74 -6.93
C LEU A 50 -7.77 -0.06 -6.09
N VAL A 51 -7.80 -0.27 -4.77
CA VAL A 51 -6.80 0.29 -3.86
C VAL A 51 -5.41 -0.27 -4.18
N ARG A 52 -5.31 -1.55 -4.49
CA ARG A 52 -4.05 -2.21 -4.86
C ARG A 52 -3.57 -1.79 -6.24
N ALA A 53 -4.45 -1.48 -7.19
CA ALA A 53 -4.10 -0.89 -8.48
C ALA A 53 -3.62 0.57 -8.34
N ARG A 54 -4.22 1.34 -7.44
CA ARG A 54 -3.83 2.73 -7.15
C ARG A 54 -2.41 2.84 -6.58
N HIS A 55 -1.99 1.85 -5.77
CA HIS A 55 -0.68 1.91 -5.10
C HIS A 55 0.50 1.94 -6.08
N PRO A 56 0.66 1.01 -7.05
CA PRO A 56 1.69 1.08 -8.06
C PRO A 56 1.56 2.34 -8.94
N ALA A 57 0.36 2.79 -9.30
CA ALA A 57 0.19 4.03 -10.05
C ALA A 57 0.80 5.25 -9.32
N GLY A 58 0.65 5.31 -7.99
CA GLY A 58 1.32 6.33 -7.18
C GLY A 58 2.84 6.21 -7.17
N GLN A 59 3.37 4.99 -7.17
CA GLN A 59 4.81 4.73 -7.26
C GLN A 59 5.37 5.10 -8.62
N ASP A 60 4.63 4.85 -9.70
CA ASP A 60 5.03 5.19 -11.08
C ASP A 60 5.12 6.71 -11.27
N VAL A 61 4.11 7.45 -10.80
CA VAL A 61 4.18 8.94 -10.76
C VAL A 61 5.43 9.41 -10.01
N ARG A 62 5.74 8.83 -8.85
CA ARG A 62 6.94 9.19 -8.08
C ARG A 62 8.21 8.87 -8.85
N ARG A 63 8.27 7.73 -9.52
CA ARG A 63 9.42 7.29 -10.33
C ARG A 63 9.66 8.25 -11.49
N ASP A 64 8.62 8.64 -12.21
CA ASP A 64 8.73 9.56 -13.33
C ASP A 64 9.14 10.97 -12.88
N ARG A 65 8.62 11.43 -11.75
CA ARG A 65 9.08 12.67 -11.12
C ARG A 65 10.58 12.66 -10.79
N ILE A 66 11.09 11.55 -10.26
CA ILE A 66 12.52 11.39 -9.98
C ILE A 66 13.34 11.39 -11.28
N ARG A 67 12.86 10.71 -12.34
CA ARG A 67 13.52 10.70 -13.66
C ARG A 67 13.63 12.10 -14.25
N ILE A 68 12.55 12.89 -14.21
CA ILE A 68 12.55 14.26 -14.68
C ILE A 68 13.53 15.12 -13.86
N GLN A 69 13.51 15.02 -12.55
CA GLN A 69 14.44 15.76 -11.69
C GLN A 69 15.90 15.41 -11.98
N ALA A 70 16.20 14.12 -12.14
CA ALA A 70 17.55 13.65 -12.47
C ALA A 70 18.00 14.15 -13.86
N PHE A 71 17.08 14.17 -14.85
CA PHE A 71 17.37 14.73 -16.18
C PHE A 71 17.66 16.22 -16.11
N MET A 72 16.84 17.00 -15.39
CA MET A 72 17.05 18.43 -15.22
C MET A 72 18.35 18.75 -14.51
N LEU A 73 18.66 18.01 -13.44
CA LEU A 73 19.91 18.19 -12.69
C LEU A 73 21.16 17.90 -13.56
N ARG A 74 21.10 16.87 -14.39
CA ARG A 74 22.18 16.55 -15.34
C ARG A 74 22.41 17.67 -16.36
N CYS A 75 21.35 18.43 -16.70
CA CYS A 75 21.43 19.57 -17.59
C CYS A 75 21.73 20.89 -16.85
N ASP A 76 22.11 20.81 -15.57
CA ASP A 76 22.35 21.96 -14.67
C ASP A 76 21.18 22.94 -14.57
N LEU A 77 19.95 22.41 -14.72
CA LEU A 77 18.71 23.19 -14.61
C LEU A 77 18.06 22.92 -13.25
N ARG A 78 17.97 23.97 -12.44
CA ARG A 78 17.37 23.90 -11.11
C ARG A 78 16.17 24.85 -11.03
N PHE A 79 15.09 24.38 -10.41
CA PHE A 79 13.93 25.20 -10.13
C PHE A 79 14.01 25.73 -8.70
N GLU A 80 13.90 27.05 -8.56
CA GLU A 80 13.84 27.70 -7.25
C GLU A 80 12.39 27.78 -6.79
N GLY A 81 12.01 26.90 -5.87
CA GLY A 81 10.68 26.87 -5.29
C GLY A 81 10.15 25.46 -5.00
N LYS A 82 8.85 25.38 -4.65
CA LYS A 82 8.21 24.10 -4.32
C LYS A 82 8.10 23.22 -5.58
N ALA A 83 8.80 22.09 -5.56
CA ALA A 83 8.71 21.11 -6.63
C ALA A 83 7.26 20.60 -6.83
N TRP A 84 6.89 20.29 -8.06
CA TRP A 84 5.59 19.77 -8.50
C TRP A 84 4.40 20.71 -8.21
N SER A 85 4.67 21.99 -7.90
CA SER A 85 3.66 23.05 -7.90
C SER A 85 3.25 23.39 -9.34
N ARG A 86 2.12 24.10 -9.50
CA ARG A 86 1.68 24.62 -10.81
C ARG A 86 2.79 25.45 -11.48
N ARG A 87 3.50 26.28 -10.71
CA ARG A 87 4.64 27.10 -11.20
C ARG A 87 5.79 26.21 -11.70
N HIS A 88 6.12 25.13 -10.98
CA HIS A 88 7.14 24.17 -11.41
C HIS A 88 6.73 23.45 -12.70
N ARG A 89 5.47 23.02 -12.82
CA ARG A 89 4.96 22.38 -14.04
C ARG A 89 5.05 23.32 -15.25
N MET A 90 4.62 24.58 -15.10
CA MET A 90 4.77 25.60 -16.17
C MET A 90 6.23 25.81 -16.53
N TRP A 91 7.13 25.88 -15.54
CA TRP A 91 8.55 26.01 -15.78
C TRP A 91 9.12 24.82 -16.55
N LEU A 92 8.73 23.59 -16.24
CA LEU A 92 9.12 22.39 -17.00
C LEU A 92 8.60 22.44 -18.44
N CYS A 93 7.33 22.75 -18.67
CA CYS A 93 6.72 22.82 -20.01
C CYS A 93 7.39 23.87 -20.92
N ASN A 94 7.95 24.94 -20.33
CA ASN A 94 8.64 26.01 -21.08
C ASN A 94 10.15 25.72 -21.27
N ARG A 95 10.65 24.52 -20.93
CA ARG A 95 12.06 24.18 -21.15
C ARG A 95 12.31 23.70 -22.58
N THR A 96 13.32 24.25 -23.17
CA THR A 96 13.83 23.85 -24.50
C THR A 96 15.30 23.45 -24.37
N PHE A 97 15.69 22.46 -25.13
CA PHE A 97 17.06 21.97 -25.19
C PHE A 97 17.66 22.21 -26.57
N ALA A 98 18.94 22.54 -26.59
CA ALA A 98 19.65 22.86 -27.88
C ALA A 98 19.70 21.64 -28.80
N HIS A 99 19.82 20.43 -28.26
CA HIS A 99 19.88 19.20 -29.06
C HIS A 99 18.49 18.55 -29.18
N PRO A 100 18.00 18.26 -30.42
CA PRO A 100 16.68 17.70 -30.65
C PRO A 100 16.43 16.36 -29.90
N ALA A 101 17.47 15.52 -29.80
CA ALA A 101 17.34 14.25 -29.07
C ALA A 101 17.12 14.44 -27.57
N GLN A 102 17.71 15.48 -26.96
CA GLN A 102 17.44 15.83 -25.56
C GLN A 102 16.02 16.35 -25.36
N GLN A 103 15.56 17.20 -26.33
CA GLN A 103 14.17 17.69 -26.30
C GLN A 103 13.18 16.54 -26.41
N LEU A 104 13.39 15.56 -27.29
CA LEU A 104 12.54 14.40 -27.45
C LEU A 104 12.54 13.53 -26.17
N ALA A 105 13.72 13.27 -25.59
CA ALA A 105 13.83 12.49 -24.35
C ALA A 105 13.08 13.18 -23.20
N PHE A 106 13.25 14.48 -23.05
CA PHE A 106 12.56 15.25 -22.01
C PHE A 106 11.04 15.24 -22.20
N GLN A 107 10.56 15.45 -23.45
CA GLN A 107 9.12 15.39 -23.74
C GLN A 107 8.54 14.00 -23.47
N THR A 108 9.31 12.94 -23.78
CA THR A 108 8.90 11.56 -23.46
C THR A 108 8.69 11.36 -21.95
N TYR A 109 9.59 11.92 -21.12
CA TYR A 109 9.43 11.83 -19.66
C TYR A 109 8.23 12.65 -19.14
N LEU A 110 7.96 13.82 -19.72
CA LEU A 110 6.78 14.62 -19.36
C LEU A 110 5.48 13.89 -19.73
N ASN A 111 5.42 13.35 -20.95
CA ASN A 111 4.25 12.59 -21.41
C ASN A 111 4.01 11.34 -20.56
N ALA A 112 5.07 10.63 -20.16
CA ALA A 112 4.95 9.49 -19.24
C ALA A 112 4.37 9.92 -17.89
N LEU A 113 4.87 11.01 -17.30
CA LEU A 113 4.35 11.55 -16.04
C LEU A 113 2.87 11.94 -16.16
N ASP A 114 2.47 12.62 -17.24
CA ASP A 114 1.08 13.03 -17.47
C ASP A 114 0.16 11.82 -17.60
N HIS A 115 0.60 10.77 -18.29
CA HIS A 115 -0.13 9.52 -18.41
C HIS A 115 -0.33 8.83 -17.05
N GLU A 116 0.73 8.74 -16.24
CA GLU A 116 0.65 8.10 -14.92
C GLU A 116 -0.17 8.92 -13.93
N GLU A 117 -0.11 10.24 -13.98
CA GLU A 117 -0.97 11.12 -13.17
C GLU A 117 -2.45 10.94 -13.54
N ALA A 118 -2.77 10.86 -14.85
CA ALA A 118 -4.14 10.60 -15.32
C ALA A 118 -4.63 9.21 -14.92
N ARG A 119 -3.79 8.17 -15.08
CA ARG A 119 -4.11 6.79 -14.65
C ARG A 119 -4.42 6.74 -13.15
N LYS A 120 -3.58 7.36 -12.33
CA LYS A 120 -3.79 7.44 -10.89
C LYS A 120 -5.09 8.15 -10.55
N ALA A 121 -5.37 9.30 -11.17
CA ALA A 121 -6.60 10.07 -10.94
C ALA A 121 -7.84 9.27 -11.34
N GLY A 122 -7.81 8.53 -12.45
CA GLY A 122 -8.90 7.67 -12.89
C GLY A 122 -9.22 6.57 -11.88
N VAL A 123 -8.20 5.89 -11.33
CA VAL A 123 -8.41 4.87 -10.29
C VAL A 123 -8.95 5.49 -9.00
N GLU A 124 -8.46 6.66 -8.60
CA GLU A 124 -8.97 7.37 -7.41
C GLU A 124 -10.43 7.80 -7.58
N GLU A 125 -10.87 8.13 -8.79
CA GLU A 125 -12.27 8.44 -9.07
C GLU A 125 -13.16 7.19 -8.97
N GLN A 126 -12.72 6.06 -9.55
CA GLN A 126 -13.42 4.79 -9.43
C GLN A 126 -13.57 4.34 -7.96
N ILE A 127 -12.54 4.58 -7.13
CA ILE A 127 -12.64 4.33 -5.68
C ILE A 127 -13.73 5.20 -5.05
N ARG A 128 -13.82 6.49 -5.41
CA ARG A 128 -14.85 7.40 -4.86
C ARG A 128 -16.26 7.00 -5.29
N GLU A 129 -16.45 6.65 -6.57
CA GLU A 129 -17.73 6.20 -7.13
C GLU A 129 -18.19 4.92 -6.44
N LEU A 130 -17.30 3.92 -6.29
CA LEU A 130 -17.61 2.68 -5.60
C LEU A 130 -18.04 2.92 -4.15
N LEU A 131 -17.34 3.80 -3.45
CA LEU A 131 -17.61 4.12 -2.06
C LEU A 131 -18.89 4.92 -1.88
N ALA A 132 -19.24 5.80 -2.81
CA ALA A 132 -20.48 6.57 -2.77
C ALA A 132 -21.74 5.68 -2.82
N SER A 133 -21.67 4.55 -3.54
CA SER A 133 -22.75 3.56 -3.65
C SER A 133 -22.67 2.42 -2.63
N SER A 134 -21.66 2.42 -1.75
CA SER A 134 -21.37 1.31 -0.84
C SER A 134 -22.05 1.45 0.53
N PRO A 135 -22.21 0.33 1.27
CA PRO A 135 -22.74 0.37 2.64
C PRO A 135 -21.76 0.95 3.68
N TRP A 136 -20.53 1.32 3.27
CA TRP A 136 -19.46 1.74 4.17
C TRP A 136 -19.39 3.24 4.45
N ALA A 137 -20.41 4.01 4.08
CA ALA A 137 -20.42 5.47 4.24
C ALA A 137 -20.15 5.92 5.69
N LYS A 138 -20.72 5.24 6.69
CA LYS A 138 -20.51 5.53 8.11
C LYS A 138 -19.06 5.27 8.54
N GLN A 139 -18.48 4.14 8.11
CA GLN A 139 -17.09 3.77 8.42
C GLN A 139 -16.12 4.74 7.74
N MET A 140 -16.39 5.14 6.51
CA MET A 140 -15.62 6.14 5.78
C MET A 140 -15.64 7.49 6.48
N GLN A 141 -16.82 7.95 6.93
CA GLN A 141 -16.95 9.20 7.66
C GLN A 141 -16.21 9.16 9.01
N ALA A 142 -16.32 8.06 9.74
CA ALA A 142 -15.62 7.88 11.01
C ALA A 142 -14.09 7.90 10.83
N LEU A 143 -13.55 7.26 9.80
CA LEU A 143 -12.12 7.27 9.50
C LEU A 143 -11.65 8.67 9.08
N GLN A 144 -12.42 9.38 8.27
CA GLN A 144 -12.08 10.74 7.82
C GLN A 144 -12.22 11.82 8.92
N ALA A 145 -12.85 11.50 10.04
CA ALA A 145 -12.85 12.37 11.21
C ALA A 145 -11.46 12.47 11.88
N LEU A 146 -10.58 11.52 11.59
CA LEU A 146 -9.21 11.54 12.09
C LEU A 146 -8.36 12.52 11.26
N LYS A 147 -7.58 13.36 11.95
CA LYS A 147 -6.66 14.30 11.29
C LYS A 147 -5.67 13.55 10.42
N GLY A 148 -5.46 14.02 9.19
CA GLY A 148 -4.56 13.40 8.21
C GLY A 148 -5.18 12.28 7.38
N VAL A 149 -6.36 11.77 7.74
CA VAL A 149 -7.04 10.69 7.01
C VAL A 149 -7.97 11.27 5.94
N GLY A 150 -7.45 11.38 4.72
CA GLY A 150 -8.26 11.74 3.54
C GLY A 150 -9.07 10.53 2.99
N PRO A 151 -9.93 10.76 1.96
CA PRO A 151 -10.81 9.71 1.40
C PRO A 151 -10.05 8.46 0.93
N ILE A 152 -8.93 8.63 0.25
CA ILE A 152 -8.12 7.50 -0.27
C ILE A 152 -7.43 6.73 0.85
N VAL A 153 -6.96 7.41 1.90
CA VAL A 153 -6.40 6.75 3.08
C VAL A 153 -7.47 5.93 3.79
N ALA A 154 -8.65 6.52 4.02
CA ALA A 154 -9.78 5.83 4.63
C ALA A 154 -10.23 4.62 3.80
N ALA A 155 -10.32 4.76 2.46
CA ALA A 155 -10.61 3.66 1.54
C ALA A 155 -9.59 2.53 1.63
N THR A 156 -8.30 2.88 1.72
CA THR A 156 -7.21 1.90 1.83
C THR A 156 -7.29 1.14 3.15
N ILE A 157 -7.53 1.84 4.26
CA ILE A 157 -7.69 1.22 5.57
C ILE A 157 -8.89 0.28 5.55
N LEU A 158 -10.03 0.73 5.04
CA LEU A 158 -11.25 -0.09 4.92
C LEU A 158 -11.02 -1.32 4.06
N ALA A 159 -10.42 -1.17 2.89
CA ALA A 159 -10.12 -2.27 1.96
C ALA A 159 -9.22 -3.35 2.59
N GLU A 160 -8.21 -2.95 3.34
CA GLU A 160 -7.26 -3.90 3.93
C GLU A 160 -7.74 -4.49 5.26
N VAL A 161 -8.57 -3.78 6.03
CA VAL A 161 -9.11 -4.24 7.30
C VAL A 161 -10.38 -5.08 7.12
N GLY A 162 -11.29 -4.63 6.28
CA GLY A 162 -12.62 -5.21 6.16
C GLY A 162 -13.52 -4.87 7.33
N ASP A 163 -13.96 -5.90 8.05
CA ASP A 163 -14.80 -5.72 9.21
C ASP A 163 -13.96 -5.40 10.46
N PHE A 164 -14.16 -4.22 11.04
CA PHE A 164 -13.50 -3.79 12.26
C PHE A 164 -14.01 -4.51 13.51
N SER A 165 -15.22 -5.04 13.49
CA SER A 165 -15.84 -5.72 14.64
C SER A 165 -15.11 -7.02 15.03
N ARG A 166 -14.33 -7.59 14.11
CA ARG A 166 -13.52 -8.78 14.37
C ARG A 166 -12.35 -8.56 15.33
N PHE A 167 -12.02 -7.31 15.64
CA PHE A 167 -10.95 -6.97 16.57
C PHE A 167 -11.56 -6.61 17.94
N ALA A 168 -11.42 -7.50 18.90
CA ALA A 168 -11.92 -7.29 20.27
C ALA A 168 -11.17 -6.16 21.01
N HIS A 169 -9.93 -5.83 20.57
CA HIS A 169 -9.10 -4.82 21.21
C HIS A 169 -8.24 -4.06 20.17
N PRO A 170 -8.03 -2.73 20.30
CA PRO A 170 -7.22 -1.93 19.37
C PRO A 170 -5.80 -2.47 19.12
N ARG A 171 -5.18 -3.10 20.12
CA ARG A 171 -3.86 -3.73 19.97
C ARG A 171 -3.82 -4.82 18.89
N GLN A 172 -4.94 -5.55 18.70
CA GLN A 172 -5.05 -6.56 17.64
C GLN A 172 -5.02 -5.92 16.26
N LEU A 173 -5.65 -4.76 16.07
CA LEU A 173 -5.59 -4.01 14.83
C LEU A 173 -4.17 -3.47 14.55
N VAL A 174 -3.48 -2.97 15.59
CA VAL A 174 -2.07 -2.55 15.49
C VAL A 174 -1.18 -3.72 15.08
N ALA A 175 -1.38 -4.90 15.67
CA ALA A 175 -0.65 -6.12 15.31
C ALA A 175 -1.00 -6.59 13.88
N TYR A 176 -2.27 -6.50 13.48
CA TYR A 176 -2.73 -6.84 12.13
C TYR A 176 -2.06 -5.99 11.05
N PHE A 177 -1.84 -4.71 11.31
CA PHE A 177 -1.06 -3.83 10.43
C PHE A 177 0.45 -4.06 10.51
N GLY A 178 0.92 -4.87 11.46
CA GLY A 178 2.35 -5.08 11.70
C GLY A 178 3.06 -3.85 12.25
N LEU A 179 2.34 -3.00 12.96
CA LEU A 179 2.85 -1.80 13.65
C LEU A 179 3.24 -2.11 15.11
N ALA A 180 2.91 -3.30 15.61
CA ALA A 180 3.32 -3.71 16.95
C ALA A 180 4.87 -3.79 17.04
N PRO A 181 5.46 -3.34 18.16
CA PRO A 181 6.90 -3.48 18.36
C PRO A 181 7.28 -4.96 18.41
N GLY A 182 8.36 -5.32 17.74
CA GLY A 182 8.95 -6.65 17.85
C GLY A 182 9.88 -6.73 19.05
N GLU A 183 9.99 -7.92 19.63
CA GLU A 183 10.91 -8.23 20.70
C GLU A 183 11.68 -9.51 20.39
N HIS A 184 12.94 -9.56 20.76
CA HIS A 184 13.77 -10.77 20.66
C HIS A 184 14.58 -10.91 21.94
N SER A 185 13.88 -11.32 22.99
CA SER A 185 14.46 -11.48 24.34
C SER A 185 14.78 -12.94 24.62
N SER A 186 15.90 -13.20 25.25
CA SER A 186 16.29 -14.53 25.73
C SER A 186 17.03 -14.42 27.06
N GLY A 187 16.71 -15.27 28.01
CA GLY A 187 17.23 -15.20 29.37
C GLY A 187 16.87 -13.88 30.03
N GLY A 188 17.75 -13.27 30.77
CA GLY A 188 17.52 -11.98 31.43
C GLY A 188 17.69 -10.73 30.56
N THR A 189 17.92 -10.90 29.25
CA THR A 189 18.20 -9.76 28.34
C THR A 189 17.00 -9.45 27.47
N VAL A 190 16.45 -8.23 27.62
CA VAL A 190 15.36 -7.70 26.77
C VAL A 190 15.97 -6.95 25.59
N ARG A 191 15.66 -7.36 24.36
CA ARG A 191 16.11 -6.72 23.12
C ARG A 191 14.92 -6.25 22.29
N PRO A 192 14.50 -4.96 22.42
CA PRO A 192 13.45 -4.41 21.59
C PRO A 192 13.89 -4.36 20.13
N ARG A 193 12.99 -4.67 19.23
CA ARG A 193 13.17 -4.54 17.78
C ARG A 193 12.22 -3.47 17.23
N GLY A 194 12.43 -3.07 15.99
CA GLY A 194 11.45 -2.27 15.25
C GLY A 194 10.10 -2.98 15.13
N ILE A 195 9.17 -2.39 14.39
CA ILE A 195 7.84 -2.95 14.15
C ILE A 195 7.93 -4.32 13.46
N THR A 196 6.95 -5.20 13.71
CA THR A 196 6.93 -6.57 13.17
C THR A 196 6.82 -6.65 11.65
N LYS A 197 6.25 -5.61 11.00
CA LYS A 197 5.98 -5.53 9.55
C LYS A 197 5.10 -6.69 9.02
N ALA A 198 4.44 -7.43 9.88
CA ALA A 198 3.41 -8.39 9.48
C ALA A 198 2.23 -7.66 8.83
N GLY A 199 1.48 -8.32 7.95
CA GLY A 199 0.30 -7.73 7.29
C GLY A 199 0.62 -6.77 6.14
N SER A 200 -0.37 -5.95 5.75
CA SER A 200 -0.34 -5.12 4.54
C SER A 200 0.69 -3.99 4.62
N SER A 201 1.64 -3.98 3.68
CA SER A 201 2.60 -2.87 3.52
C SER A 201 1.93 -1.60 2.99
N ILE A 202 0.86 -1.74 2.19
CA ILE A 202 0.09 -0.63 1.63
C ILE A 202 -0.62 0.12 2.77
N ALA A 203 -1.31 -0.63 3.65
CA ALA A 203 -1.98 -0.03 4.80
C ALA A 203 -0.99 0.70 5.73
N ARG A 204 0.16 0.09 6.01
CA ARG A 204 1.21 0.76 6.80
C ARG A 204 1.71 2.05 6.16
N ALA A 205 1.95 2.05 4.84
CA ALA A 205 2.41 3.23 4.13
C ALA A 205 1.43 4.40 4.26
N VAL A 206 0.14 4.16 4.01
CA VAL A 206 -0.88 5.23 4.11
C VAL A 206 -1.12 5.69 5.54
N LEU A 207 -0.99 4.80 6.54
CA LEU A 207 -1.06 5.18 7.95
C LEU A 207 0.12 6.06 8.38
N CYS A 208 1.34 5.77 7.90
CA CYS A 208 2.51 6.61 8.14
C CYS A 208 2.43 7.96 7.40
N GLU A 209 1.77 8.03 6.24
CA GLU A 209 1.53 9.29 5.53
C GLU A 209 0.48 10.17 6.22
N ALA A 210 -0.46 9.56 6.95
CA ALA A 210 -1.56 10.24 7.63
C ALA A 210 -1.20 10.76 9.04
N ALA A 211 -0.13 10.21 9.64
CA ALA A 211 0.30 10.57 11.00
C ALA A 211 1.12 11.86 11.03
#